data_ebe3ad1fff0cef6f188ff10a61f9ee93
#
_entry.id   ebe3ad1fff0cef6f188ff10a61f9ee93
#
_cell.length_a   1.000
_cell.length_b   1.000
_cell.length_c   1.000
_cell.angle_alpha   90.00
_cell.angle_beta   90.00
_cell.angle_gamma   90.00
#
_symmetry.space_group_name_H-M   'P 1'
#
loop_
_entity.id
_entity.type
_entity.pdbx_description
1 polymer ?
#
loop_
_entity_poly.entity_id
_entity_poly.type
_entity_poly.pdbx_seq_one_letter_code
_entity_poly.pdbx_strand_id
1 'polypeptide(L)'
;MTRALLFLCLLPHAVSAQSAPASEATQHLQAGAAAEQAHQYEVAIREFRKATELQPDDAAGFTRLGRAYMQQHDYGQAAAALQHALQQDPESEIAQRLMGYAQLAQGYAVDAIPHLKRVHDLRALAIAQIQTGDVTEAVSNLQAEVKKTPNDPDLLYYLGQASEMLAQQSTGALLDGFPESERAHQIRGQKYFALRKFAEAEKEYQQALDLRPDLPGLHLELGEVYAESSQWTRAEEQFRAEVALQPGSGEAAYRLGEAWLQEGKASEALQELRRSDHLRPEMSETLYSLGKAALAAGDSKAAEKSWVRVIAIEPESPLAARAHFSLAGLYRKQGNANQAAAEMKEFDKLQVRGGDPGVR
;
A
#
# COMPACT_ATOMS: atom_id res chain seq x y z
N MET A 1 -46.93 -95.12 4.41
CA MET A 1 -47.24 -93.70 4.38
C MET A 1 -46.65 -93.06 5.61
N THR A 2 -45.42 -92.53 5.52
CA THR A 2 -44.71 -91.96 6.65
C THR A 2 -44.18 -90.62 6.22
N ARG A 3 -44.72 -89.51 6.78
CA ARG A 3 -44.33 -88.14 6.56
C ARG A 3 -43.07 -87.87 7.38
N ALA A 4 -41.99 -87.49 6.72
CA ALA A 4 -40.79 -86.90 7.33
C ALA A 4 -40.96 -85.41 7.53
N LEU A 5 -40.85 -84.92 8.76
CA LEU A 5 -40.76 -83.49 9.12
C LEU A 5 -39.28 -83.05 9.05
N LEU A 6 -38.97 -82.09 8.15
CA LEU A 6 -37.69 -81.42 8.14
C LEU A 6 -37.71 -80.25 9.15
N PHE A 7 -36.86 -80.32 10.16
CA PHE A 7 -36.56 -79.24 11.08
C PHE A 7 -35.51 -78.30 10.42
N LEU A 8 -35.92 -77.12 10.10
CA LEU A 8 -35.03 -76.08 9.61
C LEU A 8 -34.43 -75.37 10.84
N CYS A 9 -33.14 -75.59 11.14
CA CYS A 9 -32.40 -74.87 12.15
C CYS A 9 -32.06 -73.48 11.59
N LEU A 10 -32.73 -72.41 12.06
CA LEU A 10 -32.33 -71.03 11.89
C LEU A 10 -31.11 -70.72 12.78
N LEU A 11 -29.94 -70.64 12.20
CA LEU A 11 -28.74 -70.05 12.84
C LEU A 11 -28.93 -68.56 12.97
N PRO A 12 -28.71 -67.92 14.13
CA PRO A 12 -28.71 -66.51 14.26
C PRO A 12 -27.48 -66.00 13.55
N HIS A 13 -27.68 -65.08 12.55
CA HIS A 13 -26.61 -64.34 11.96
C HIS A 13 -26.01 -63.46 13.05
N ALA A 14 -24.75 -63.67 13.38
CA ALA A 14 -23.93 -62.76 14.16
C ALA A 14 -23.83 -61.47 13.38
N VAL A 15 -24.59 -60.45 13.77
CA VAL A 15 -24.38 -59.05 13.36
C VAL A 15 -23.04 -58.67 13.93
N SER A 16 -22.12 -58.43 13.03
CA SER A 16 -20.71 -58.16 13.30
C SER A 16 -20.49 -56.97 14.22
N ALA A 17 -19.67 -57.20 15.25
CA ALA A 17 -19.17 -56.21 16.20
C ALA A 17 -18.22 -55.17 15.59
N GLN A 18 -18.30 -54.88 14.28
CA GLN A 18 -17.49 -53.90 13.57
C GLN A 18 -18.06 -52.47 13.56
N SER A 19 -19.26 -52.24 14.09
CA SER A 19 -19.91 -50.93 14.15
C SER A 19 -19.59 -50.11 15.42
N ALA A 20 -19.05 -50.75 16.48
CA ALA A 20 -18.81 -50.06 17.75
C ALA A 20 -17.71 -48.98 17.71
N PRO A 21 -16.53 -49.22 17.11
CA PRO A 21 -15.47 -48.20 17.06
C PRO A 21 -15.85 -46.99 16.21
N ALA A 22 -16.53 -47.19 15.08
CA ALA A 22 -16.99 -46.10 14.22
C ALA A 22 -18.07 -45.25 14.89
N SER A 23 -18.94 -45.84 15.70
CA SER A 23 -19.94 -45.11 16.49
C SER A 23 -19.28 -44.29 17.61
N GLU A 24 -18.26 -44.82 18.29
CA GLU A 24 -17.51 -44.15 19.35
C GLU A 24 -16.67 -42.97 18.78
N ALA A 25 -15.96 -43.16 17.66
CA ALA A 25 -15.25 -42.09 16.97
C ALA A 25 -16.20 -40.96 16.59
N THR A 26 -17.39 -41.24 16.07
CA THR A 26 -18.41 -40.24 15.75
C THR A 26 -18.85 -39.44 16.98
N GLN A 27 -19.01 -40.07 18.14
CA GLN A 27 -19.34 -39.42 19.40
C GLN A 27 -18.23 -38.44 19.81
N HIS A 28 -16.96 -38.85 19.72
CA HIS A 28 -15.81 -37.99 19.99
C HIS A 28 -15.72 -36.83 19.00
N LEU A 29 -15.99 -37.02 17.71
CA LEU A 29 -16.06 -35.94 16.73
C LEU A 29 -17.14 -34.91 17.05
N GLN A 30 -18.32 -35.37 17.50
CA GLN A 30 -19.41 -34.48 17.92
C GLN A 30 -19.07 -33.73 19.20
N ALA A 31 -18.50 -34.43 20.21
CA ALA A 31 -18.06 -33.79 21.45
C ALA A 31 -16.96 -32.74 21.19
N GLY A 32 -16.00 -33.06 20.34
CA GLY A 32 -14.96 -32.13 19.92
C GLY A 32 -15.52 -30.91 19.21
N ALA A 33 -16.48 -31.11 18.29
CA ALA A 33 -17.13 -30.02 17.58
C ALA A 33 -17.95 -29.11 18.53
N ALA A 34 -18.65 -29.69 19.51
CA ALA A 34 -19.36 -28.91 20.52
C ALA A 34 -18.39 -28.09 21.39
N ALA A 35 -17.26 -28.67 21.79
CA ALA A 35 -16.22 -27.99 22.53
C ALA A 35 -15.56 -26.84 21.70
N GLU A 36 -15.34 -27.05 20.41
CA GLU A 36 -14.83 -26.04 19.50
C GLU A 36 -15.79 -24.83 19.39
N GLN A 37 -17.11 -25.10 19.27
CA GLN A 37 -18.12 -24.05 19.26
C GLN A 37 -18.19 -23.27 20.58
N ALA A 38 -17.87 -23.94 21.70
CA ALA A 38 -17.76 -23.32 23.02
C ALA A 38 -16.39 -22.65 23.28
N HIS A 39 -15.51 -22.57 22.28
CA HIS A 39 -14.13 -22.08 22.39
C HIS A 39 -13.26 -22.83 23.42
N GLN A 40 -13.63 -24.07 23.75
CA GLN A 40 -12.90 -24.95 24.64
C GLN A 40 -11.91 -25.82 23.86
N TYR A 41 -10.89 -25.17 23.26
CA TYR A 41 -10.01 -25.82 22.31
C TYR A 41 -9.21 -27.00 22.87
N GLU A 42 -8.80 -26.96 24.16
CA GLU A 42 -8.12 -28.09 24.82
C GLU A 42 -9.02 -29.34 24.91
N VAL A 43 -10.31 -29.11 25.17
CA VAL A 43 -11.31 -30.19 25.18
C VAL A 43 -11.52 -30.72 23.77
N ALA A 44 -11.67 -29.81 22.78
CA ALA A 44 -11.84 -30.17 21.39
C ALA A 44 -10.67 -31.01 20.87
N ILE A 45 -9.43 -30.59 21.14
CA ILE A 45 -8.21 -31.34 20.77
C ILE A 45 -8.20 -32.74 21.38
N ARG A 46 -8.51 -32.85 22.66
CA ARG A 46 -8.55 -34.17 23.33
C ARG A 46 -9.58 -35.10 22.70
N GLU A 47 -10.76 -34.58 22.41
CA GLU A 47 -11.84 -35.38 21.81
C GLU A 47 -11.52 -35.71 20.33
N PHE A 48 -11.05 -34.79 19.53
CA PHE A 48 -10.62 -35.07 18.16
C PHE A 48 -9.44 -36.04 18.09
N ARG A 49 -8.49 -36.00 19.04
CA ARG A 49 -7.40 -36.96 19.12
C ARG A 49 -7.93 -38.38 19.34
N LYS A 50 -8.86 -38.56 20.28
CA LYS A 50 -9.50 -39.88 20.49
C LYS A 50 -10.22 -40.37 19.25
N ALA A 51 -10.92 -39.48 18.55
CA ALA A 51 -11.60 -39.84 17.31
C ALA A 51 -10.61 -40.34 16.24
N THR A 52 -9.47 -39.62 16.06
CA THR A 52 -8.45 -40.02 15.09
C THR A 52 -7.65 -41.27 15.49
N GLU A 53 -7.54 -41.57 16.79
CA GLU A 53 -7.00 -42.86 17.30
C GLU A 53 -7.92 -44.03 16.96
N LEU A 54 -9.25 -43.81 17.03
CA LEU A 54 -10.25 -44.85 16.70
C LEU A 54 -10.44 -45.02 15.18
N GLN A 55 -10.24 -43.95 14.40
CA GLN A 55 -10.36 -43.94 12.94
C GLN A 55 -9.13 -43.24 12.31
N PRO A 56 -8.00 -43.96 12.16
CA PRO A 56 -6.76 -43.38 11.62
C PRO A 56 -6.84 -42.97 10.14
N ASP A 57 -7.84 -43.42 9.42
CA ASP A 57 -8.05 -43.11 8.00
C ASP A 57 -9.06 -41.95 7.79
N ASP A 58 -9.58 -41.36 8.87
CA ASP A 58 -10.54 -40.25 8.77
C ASP A 58 -9.82 -38.91 8.52
N ALA A 59 -9.67 -38.53 7.25
CA ALA A 59 -9.10 -37.24 6.86
C ALA A 59 -9.86 -36.06 7.48
N ALA A 60 -11.18 -36.15 7.63
CA ALA A 60 -11.98 -35.07 8.20
C ALA A 60 -11.72 -34.93 9.72
N GLY A 61 -11.54 -36.02 10.44
CA GLY A 61 -11.15 -36.01 11.85
C GLY A 61 -9.80 -35.31 12.07
N PHE A 62 -8.79 -35.70 11.28
CA PHE A 62 -7.47 -35.03 11.32
C PHE A 62 -7.53 -33.57 10.92
N THR A 63 -8.35 -33.19 9.94
CA THR A 63 -8.55 -31.79 9.55
C THR A 63 -9.13 -30.95 10.71
N ARG A 64 -10.10 -31.49 11.44
CA ARG A 64 -10.68 -30.85 12.63
C ARG A 64 -9.66 -30.72 13.75
N LEU A 65 -8.87 -31.79 14.00
CA LEU A 65 -7.78 -31.76 14.97
C LEU A 65 -6.75 -30.67 14.63
N GLY A 66 -6.31 -30.61 13.38
CA GLY A 66 -5.39 -29.57 12.89
C GLY A 66 -5.95 -28.17 13.09
N ARG A 67 -7.24 -27.95 12.77
CA ARG A 67 -7.91 -26.66 12.99
C ARG A 67 -7.98 -26.29 14.47
N ALA A 68 -8.25 -27.23 15.35
CA ALA A 68 -8.28 -26.98 16.79
C ALA A 68 -6.90 -26.60 17.34
N TYR A 69 -5.82 -27.21 16.86
CA TYR A 69 -4.46 -26.78 17.18
C TYR A 69 -4.14 -25.39 16.64
N MET A 70 -4.61 -25.02 15.43
CA MET A 70 -4.47 -23.65 14.90
C MET A 70 -5.07 -22.61 15.84
N GLN A 71 -6.24 -22.90 16.43
CA GLN A 71 -6.90 -22.00 17.37
C GLN A 71 -6.14 -21.83 18.69
N GLN A 72 -5.30 -22.80 19.05
CA GLN A 72 -4.38 -22.71 20.19
C GLN A 72 -3.00 -22.15 19.83
N HIS A 73 -2.80 -21.73 18.57
CA HIS A 73 -1.51 -21.30 18.04
C HIS A 73 -0.41 -22.38 18.10
N ASP A 74 -0.77 -23.65 18.25
CA ASP A 74 0.16 -24.78 18.15
C ASP A 74 0.27 -25.22 16.68
N TYR A 75 0.95 -24.38 15.91
CA TYR A 75 1.06 -24.57 14.47
C TYR A 75 1.86 -25.82 14.08
N GLY A 76 2.76 -26.28 14.96
CA GLY A 76 3.54 -27.50 14.74
C GLY A 76 2.65 -28.75 14.80
N GLN A 77 1.82 -28.88 15.85
CA GLN A 77 0.85 -29.97 15.96
C GLN A 77 -0.25 -29.86 14.91
N ALA A 78 -0.65 -28.63 14.57
CA ALA A 78 -1.60 -28.41 13.48
C ALA A 78 -1.08 -28.97 12.15
N ALA A 79 0.16 -28.63 11.77
CA ALA A 79 0.78 -29.13 10.55
C ALA A 79 0.91 -30.66 10.54
N ALA A 80 1.29 -31.28 11.68
CA ALA A 80 1.37 -32.75 11.80
C ALA A 80 0.00 -33.41 11.58
N ALA A 81 -1.06 -32.93 12.23
CA ALA A 81 -2.41 -33.45 12.03
C ALA A 81 -2.90 -33.26 10.57
N LEU A 82 -2.67 -32.09 9.99
CA LEU A 82 -3.05 -31.77 8.61
C LEU A 82 -2.26 -32.59 7.58
N GLN A 83 -1.01 -32.93 7.87
CA GLN A 83 -0.24 -33.86 7.05
C GLN A 83 -0.89 -35.24 6.99
N HIS A 84 -1.39 -35.78 8.13
CA HIS A 84 -2.17 -37.03 8.15
C HIS A 84 -3.46 -36.88 7.34
N ALA A 85 -4.19 -35.76 7.49
CA ALA A 85 -5.39 -35.52 6.70
C ALA A 85 -5.09 -35.54 5.19
N LEU A 86 -4.01 -34.88 4.74
CA LEU A 86 -3.62 -34.81 3.34
C LEU A 86 -3.00 -36.09 2.77
N GLN A 87 -2.55 -37.01 3.64
CA GLN A 87 -2.17 -38.37 3.21
C GLN A 87 -3.40 -39.21 2.81
N GLN A 88 -4.52 -39.00 3.48
CA GLN A 88 -5.77 -39.69 3.20
C GLN A 88 -6.60 -39.03 2.11
N ASP A 89 -6.65 -37.66 2.11
CA ASP A 89 -7.33 -36.86 1.12
C ASP A 89 -6.43 -35.70 0.65
N PRO A 90 -5.59 -35.95 -0.37
CA PRO A 90 -4.68 -34.93 -0.89
C PRO A 90 -5.38 -33.72 -1.53
N GLU A 91 -6.64 -33.88 -1.95
CA GLU A 91 -7.40 -32.82 -2.62
C GLU A 91 -8.30 -32.02 -1.66
N SER A 92 -8.25 -32.29 -0.37
CA SER A 92 -9.02 -31.56 0.64
C SER A 92 -8.63 -30.08 0.66
N GLU A 93 -9.45 -29.21 0.06
CA GLU A 93 -9.19 -27.76 0.02
C GLU A 93 -9.03 -27.15 1.43
N ILE A 94 -9.82 -27.63 2.40
CA ILE A 94 -9.76 -27.16 3.78
C ILE A 94 -8.43 -27.54 4.41
N ALA A 95 -7.98 -28.78 4.27
CA ALA A 95 -6.72 -29.25 4.84
C ALA A 95 -5.53 -28.55 4.14
N GLN A 96 -5.57 -28.38 2.83
CA GLN A 96 -4.57 -27.65 2.06
C GLN A 96 -4.44 -26.19 2.56
N ARG A 97 -5.56 -25.48 2.69
CA ARG A 97 -5.57 -24.09 3.17
C ARG A 97 -5.01 -23.97 4.59
N LEU A 98 -5.48 -24.82 5.50
CA LEU A 98 -5.00 -24.82 6.89
C LEU A 98 -3.52 -25.19 6.99
N MET A 99 -3.03 -26.13 6.16
CA MET A 99 -1.60 -26.46 6.09
C MET A 99 -0.77 -25.24 5.66
N GLY A 100 -1.18 -24.56 4.60
CA GLY A 100 -0.52 -23.33 4.16
C GLY A 100 -0.47 -22.26 5.28
N TYR A 101 -1.56 -22.08 6.01
CA TYR A 101 -1.59 -21.13 7.13
C TYR A 101 -0.70 -21.55 8.30
N ALA A 102 -0.71 -22.86 8.65
CA ALA A 102 0.14 -23.36 9.71
C ALA A 102 1.63 -23.20 9.39
N GLN A 103 2.01 -23.45 8.13
CA GLN A 103 3.38 -23.28 7.66
C GLN A 103 3.79 -21.80 7.61
N LEU A 104 2.91 -20.91 7.12
CA LEU A 104 3.16 -19.46 7.16
C LEU A 104 3.38 -18.96 8.58
N ALA A 105 2.53 -19.37 9.52
CA ALA A 105 2.64 -18.96 10.92
C ALA A 105 3.93 -19.44 11.59
N GLN A 106 4.53 -20.54 11.07
CA GLN A 106 5.84 -21.04 11.50
C GLN A 106 7.02 -20.42 10.74
N GLY A 107 6.77 -19.57 9.73
CA GLY A 107 7.80 -18.99 8.88
C GLY A 107 8.27 -19.88 7.73
N TYR A 108 7.60 -21.00 7.46
CA TYR A 108 7.89 -21.91 6.35
C TYR A 108 7.16 -21.50 5.06
N ALA A 109 7.43 -20.26 4.60
CA ALA A 109 6.72 -19.69 3.46
C ALA A 109 6.90 -20.50 2.16
N VAL A 110 8.09 -21.05 1.93
CA VAL A 110 8.38 -21.88 0.74
C VAL A 110 7.46 -23.10 0.71
N ASP A 111 7.28 -23.76 1.85
CA ASP A 111 6.44 -24.94 1.96
C ASP A 111 4.95 -24.63 1.87
N ALA A 112 4.54 -23.43 2.31
CA ALA A 112 3.15 -22.96 2.25
C ALA A 112 2.66 -22.69 0.82
N ILE A 113 3.53 -22.21 -0.07
CA ILE A 113 3.18 -21.81 -1.45
C ILE A 113 2.42 -22.88 -2.23
N PRO A 114 2.86 -24.15 -2.32
CA PRO A 114 2.15 -25.17 -3.09
C PRO A 114 0.74 -25.46 -2.56
N HIS A 115 0.55 -25.44 -1.24
CA HIS A 115 -0.74 -25.63 -0.61
C HIS A 115 -1.70 -24.47 -0.91
N LEU A 116 -1.23 -23.23 -0.78
CA LEU A 116 -2.01 -22.01 -1.03
C LEU A 116 -2.35 -21.82 -2.52
N LYS A 117 -1.42 -22.18 -3.42
CA LYS A 117 -1.67 -22.20 -4.87
C LYS A 117 -2.80 -23.15 -5.24
N ARG A 118 -2.82 -24.34 -4.68
CA ARG A 118 -3.84 -25.37 -4.96
C ARG A 118 -5.24 -24.88 -4.62
N VAL A 119 -5.42 -24.16 -3.53
CA VAL A 119 -6.72 -23.63 -3.09
C VAL A 119 -7.02 -22.21 -3.58
N HIS A 120 -6.15 -21.65 -4.41
CA HIS A 120 -6.28 -20.29 -4.95
C HIS A 120 -6.48 -19.21 -3.86
N ASP A 121 -5.85 -19.37 -2.71
CA ASP A 121 -5.86 -18.37 -1.65
C ASP A 121 -4.81 -17.29 -1.96
N LEU A 122 -5.20 -16.34 -2.81
CA LEU A 122 -4.27 -15.35 -3.36
C LEU A 122 -3.72 -14.40 -2.27
N ARG A 123 -4.49 -14.13 -1.20
CA ARG A 123 -4.03 -13.31 -0.08
C ARG A 123 -2.89 -13.98 0.66
N ALA A 124 -3.12 -15.19 1.16
CA ALA A 124 -2.11 -15.93 1.90
C ALA A 124 -0.92 -16.31 1.02
N LEU A 125 -1.17 -16.65 -0.26
CA LEU A 125 -0.13 -16.89 -1.25
C LEU A 125 0.78 -15.67 -1.43
N ALA A 126 0.21 -14.49 -1.56
CA ALA A 126 1.00 -13.27 -1.71
C ALA A 126 1.86 -12.96 -0.46
N ILE A 127 1.34 -13.22 0.74
CA ILE A 127 2.12 -13.09 1.98
C ILE A 127 3.31 -14.05 1.96
N ALA A 128 3.11 -15.31 1.53
CA ALA A 128 4.21 -16.27 1.37
C ALA A 128 5.24 -15.78 0.34
N GLN A 129 4.78 -15.26 -0.79
CA GLN A 129 5.62 -14.74 -1.87
C GLN A 129 6.43 -13.50 -1.45
N ILE A 130 5.86 -12.61 -0.63
CA ILE A 130 6.61 -11.49 -0.02
C ILE A 130 7.77 -12.04 0.83
N GLN A 131 7.50 -13.06 1.66
CA GLN A 131 8.52 -13.66 2.52
C GLN A 131 9.61 -14.39 1.75
N THR A 132 9.30 -14.94 0.58
CA THR A 132 10.29 -15.63 -0.28
C THR A 132 11.00 -14.70 -1.27
N GLY A 133 10.54 -13.45 -1.39
CA GLY A 133 11.08 -12.48 -2.35
C GLY A 133 10.47 -12.53 -3.75
N ASP A 134 9.44 -13.34 -3.97
CA ASP A 134 8.70 -13.44 -5.25
C ASP A 134 7.70 -12.28 -5.40
N VAL A 135 8.21 -11.06 -5.27
CA VAL A 135 7.36 -9.85 -5.10
C VAL A 135 6.53 -9.49 -6.32
N THR A 136 6.96 -9.87 -7.52
CA THR A 136 6.20 -9.61 -8.76
C THR A 136 4.86 -10.36 -8.75
N GLU A 137 4.90 -11.63 -8.42
CA GLU A 137 3.72 -12.48 -8.28
C GLU A 137 2.86 -12.03 -7.10
N ALA A 138 3.48 -11.64 -5.97
CA ALA A 138 2.78 -11.12 -4.82
C ALA A 138 1.96 -9.87 -5.15
N VAL A 139 2.56 -8.89 -5.85
CA VAL A 139 1.84 -7.68 -6.31
C VAL A 139 0.67 -8.04 -7.20
N SER A 140 0.86 -8.95 -8.16
CA SER A 140 -0.21 -9.40 -9.07
C SER A 140 -1.38 -10.03 -8.31
N ASN A 141 -1.11 -10.93 -7.36
CA ASN A 141 -2.11 -11.60 -6.55
C ASN A 141 -2.87 -10.61 -5.65
N LEU A 142 -2.16 -9.68 -5.00
CA LEU A 142 -2.77 -8.66 -4.14
C LEU A 142 -3.63 -7.67 -4.95
N GLN A 143 -3.19 -7.26 -6.13
CA GLN A 143 -4.01 -6.43 -7.02
C GLN A 143 -5.31 -7.12 -7.43
N ALA A 144 -5.27 -8.44 -7.66
CA ALA A 144 -6.46 -9.22 -7.97
C ALA A 144 -7.45 -9.26 -6.79
N GLU A 145 -6.95 -9.38 -5.55
CA GLU A 145 -7.78 -9.37 -4.34
C GLU A 145 -8.32 -7.96 -4.01
N VAL A 146 -7.50 -6.91 -4.14
CA VAL A 146 -7.94 -5.51 -3.94
C VAL A 146 -9.07 -5.13 -4.90
N LYS A 147 -9.08 -5.66 -6.14
CA LYS A 147 -10.22 -5.44 -7.07
C LYS A 147 -11.54 -6.01 -6.53
N LYS A 148 -11.50 -7.09 -5.74
CA LYS A 148 -12.69 -7.71 -5.14
C LYS A 148 -13.10 -6.97 -3.85
N THR A 149 -12.13 -6.55 -3.05
CA THR A 149 -12.32 -5.89 -1.75
C THR A 149 -11.44 -4.63 -1.64
N PRO A 150 -11.83 -3.51 -2.31
CA PRO A 150 -10.95 -2.34 -2.45
C PRO A 150 -10.67 -1.58 -1.14
N ASN A 151 -11.49 -1.78 -0.12
CA ASN A 151 -11.37 -1.09 1.18
C ASN A 151 -10.85 -2.00 2.30
N ASP A 152 -10.20 -3.15 1.97
CA ASP A 152 -9.59 -4.02 2.95
C ASP A 152 -8.21 -3.45 3.36
N PRO A 153 -8.03 -3.01 4.62
CA PRO A 153 -6.79 -2.34 5.04
C PRO A 153 -5.57 -3.28 5.00
N ASP A 154 -5.75 -4.57 5.28
CA ASP A 154 -4.65 -5.54 5.25
C ASP A 154 -4.15 -5.78 3.82
N LEU A 155 -5.08 -5.90 2.85
CA LEU A 155 -4.70 -6.04 1.44
C LEU A 155 -3.96 -4.80 0.92
N LEU A 156 -4.43 -3.60 1.28
CA LEU A 156 -3.76 -2.36 0.91
C LEU A 156 -2.37 -2.25 1.55
N TYR A 157 -2.23 -2.66 2.82
CA TYR A 157 -0.95 -2.70 3.52
C TYR A 157 0.06 -3.63 2.82
N TYR A 158 -0.33 -4.89 2.57
CA TYR A 158 0.55 -5.86 1.91
C TYR A 158 0.86 -5.47 0.45
N LEU A 159 -0.11 -4.89 -0.27
CA LEU A 159 0.13 -4.38 -1.62
C LEU A 159 1.16 -3.23 -1.61
N GLY A 160 1.05 -2.31 -0.65
CA GLY A 160 2.04 -1.25 -0.47
C GLY A 160 3.43 -1.82 -0.21
N GLN A 161 3.56 -2.75 0.74
CA GLN A 161 4.81 -3.41 1.09
C GLN A 161 5.44 -4.16 -0.11
N ALA A 162 4.65 -4.99 -0.80
CA ALA A 162 5.13 -5.73 -1.97
C ALA A 162 5.56 -4.79 -3.11
N SER A 163 4.80 -3.70 -3.33
CA SER A 163 5.12 -2.71 -4.37
C SER A 163 6.41 -1.96 -4.08
N GLU A 164 6.67 -1.63 -2.82
CA GLU A 164 7.93 -1.00 -2.39
C GLU A 164 9.12 -1.95 -2.60
N MET A 165 8.98 -3.22 -2.20
CA MET A 165 10.01 -4.24 -2.43
C MET A 165 10.28 -4.44 -3.94
N LEU A 166 9.22 -4.47 -4.77
CA LEU A 166 9.36 -4.58 -6.23
C LEU A 166 10.08 -3.36 -6.81
N ALA A 167 9.76 -2.17 -6.36
CA ALA A 167 10.44 -0.94 -6.77
C ALA A 167 11.93 -0.97 -6.39
N GLN A 168 12.26 -1.42 -5.17
CA GLN A 168 13.64 -1.58 -4.72
C GLN A 168 14.42 -2.61 -5.54
N GLN A 169 13.82 -3.78 -5.81
CA GLN A 169 14.45 -4.81 -6.66
C GLN A 169 14.69 -4.31 -8.09
N SER A 170 13.70 -3.63 -8.68
CA SER A 170 13.80 -3.09 -10.03
C SER A 170 14.88 -2.00 -10.13
N THR A 171 14.93 -1.12 -9.12
CA THR A 171 15.97 -0.08 -9.01
C THR A 171 17.36 -0.69 -8.84
N GLY A 172 17.49 -1.70 -7.97
CA GLY A 172 18.74 -2.44 -7.79
C GLY A 172 19.22 -3.10 -9.08
N ALA A 173 18.33 -3.83 -9.75
CA ALA A 173 18.64 -4.48 -11.01
C ALA A 173 19.08 -3.48 -12.11
N LEU A 174 18.48 -2.30 -12.15
CA LEU A 174 18.90 -1.24 -13.08
C LEU A 174 20.29 -0.70 -12.73
N LEU A 175 20.54 -0.40 -11.47
CA LEU A 175 21.83 0.15 -11.03
C LEU A 175 22.97 -0.86 -11.19
N ASP A 176 22.71 -2.15 -10.98
CA ASP A 176 23.71 -3.21 -11.12
C ASP A 176 23.95 -3.59 -12.59
N GLY A 177 22.88 -3.68 -13.38
CA GLY A 177 22.94 -4.10 -14.77
C GLY A 177 23.35 -3.00 -15.74
N PHE A 178 22.98 -1.73 -15.42
CA PHE A 178 23.17 -0.58 -16.31
C PHE A 178 23.68 0.65 -15.55
N PRO A 179 24.82 0.57 -14.85
CA PRO A 179 25.30 1.60 -13.92
C PRO A 179 25.58 2.96 -14.58
N GLU A 180 25.92 2.99 -15.87
CA GLU A 180 26.21 4.21 -16.63
C GLU A 180 25.06 4.68 -17.52
N SER A 181 23.85 4.12 -17.33
CA SER A 181 22.69 4.58 -18.09
C SER A 181 22.16 5.90 -17.55
N GLU A 182 21.45 6.65 -18.41
CA GLU A 182 20.78 7.89 -18.04
C GLU A 182 19.83 7.71 -16.86
N ARG A 183 19.15 6.58 -16.76
CA ARG A 183 18.26 6.25 -15.64
C ARG A 183 19.02 5.96 -14.35
N ALA A 184 20.18 5.29 -14.42
CA ALA A 184 21.02 5.08 -13.25
C ALA A 184 21.55 6.41 -12.70
N HIS A 185 21.99 7.31 -13.57
CA HIS A 185 22.39 8.66 -13.20
C HIS A 185 21.21 9.43 -12.59
N GLN A 186 20.02 9.37 -13.20
CA GLN A 186 18.82 10.01 -12.65
C GLN A 186 18.52 9.52 -11.22
N ILE A 187 18.51 8.21 -10.97
CA ILE A 187 18.25 7.63 -9.65
C ILE A 187 19.31 8.07 -8.63
N ARG A 188 20.60 8.10 -9.03
CA ARG A 188 21.66 8.60 -8.13
C ARG A 188 21.48 10.09 -7.84
N GLY A 189 21.09 10.88 -8.84
CA GLY A 189 20.74 12.29 -8.68
C GLY A 189 19.62 12.48 -7.67
N GLN A 190 18.51 11.76 -7.80
CA GLN A 190 17.38 11.77 -6.86
C GLN A 190 17.83 11.41 -5.43
N LYS A 191 18.66 10.37 -5.29
CA LYS A 191 19.21 9.97 -3.98
C LYS A 191 20.07 11.06 -3.35
N TYR A 192 20.96 11.70 -4.14
CA TYR A 192 21.80 12.79 -3.64
C TYR A 192 20.96 14.04 -3.31
N PHE A 193 19.93 14.35 -4.11
CA PHE A 193 18.99 15.44 -3.84
C PHE A 193 18.26 15.23 -2.51
N ALA A 194 17.71 14.04 -2.28
CA ALA A 194 17.05 13.69 -1.00
C ALA A 194 18.00 13.83 0.21
N LEU A 195 19.29 13.55 0.02
CA LEU A 195 20.34 13.72 1.03
C LEU A 195 20.85 15.19 1.13
N ARG A 196 20.25 16.12 0.37
CA ARG A 196 20.66 17.53 0.24
C ARG A 196 22.11 17.70 -0.22
N LYS A 197 22.66 16.74 -0.93
CA LYS A 197 23.97 16.77 -1.57
C LYS A 197 23.84 17.34 -2.99
N PHE A 198 23.58 18.64 -3.06
CA PHE A 198 23.17 19.29 -4.31
C PHE A 198 24.25 19.26 -5.40
N ALA A 199 25.53 19.35 -5.05
CA ALA A 199 26.63 19.29 -6.03
C ALA A 199 26.75 17.90 -6.67
N GLU A 200 26.60 16.85 -5.87
CA GLU A 200 26.60 15.47 -6.37
C GLU A 200 25.33 15.19 -7.20
N ALA A 201 24.17 15.70 -6.77
CA ALA A 201 22.93 15.59 -7.53
C ALA A 201 23.03 16.29 -8.90
N GLU A 202 23.55 17.52 -8.94
CA GLU A 202 23.82 18.27 -10.18
C GLU A 202 24.68 17.46 -11.14
N LYS A 203 25.78 16.88 -10.64
CA LYS A 203 26.69 16.07 -11.47
C LYS A 203 25.98 14.87 -12.10
N GLU A 204 25.23 14.14 -11.33
CA GLU A 204 24.52 12.94 -11.82
C GLU A 204 23.41 13.32 -12.83
N TYR A 205 22.62 14.38 -12.57
CA TYR A 205 21.61 14.82 -13.53
C TYR A 205 22.22 15.37 -14.82
N GLN A 206 23.37 16.06 -14.74
CA GLN A 206 24.08 16.52 -15.94
C GLN A 206 24.56 15.32 -16.78
N GLN A 207 25.12 14.27 -16.16
CA GLN A 207 25.50 13.04 -16.86
C GLN A 207 24.30 12.35 -17.52
N ALA A 208 23.14 12.34 -16.84
CA ALA A 208 21.92 11.83 -17.44
C ALA A 208 21.47 12.64 -18.68
N LEU A 209 21.54 13.99 -18.59
CA LEU A 209 21.21 14.89 -19.70
C LEU A 209 22.20 14.80 -20.86
N ASP A 210 23.50 14.59 -20.59
CA ASP A 210 24.51 14.39 -21.62
C ASP A 210 24.23 13.12 -22.45
N LEU A 211 23.66 12.08 -21.81
CA LEU A 211 23.27 10.84 -22.47
C LEU A 211 21.91 10.99 -23.20
N ARG A 212 20.94 11.66 -22.57
CA ARG A 212 19.58 11.84 -23.10
C ARG A 212 19.02 13.22 -22.76
N PRO A 213 19.32 14.24 -23.59
CA PRO A 213 18.89 15.61 -23.33
C PRO A 213 17.37 15.84 -23.45
N ASP A 214 16.69 14.91 -24.13
CA ASP A 214 15.24 14.95 -24.36
C ASP A 214 14.45 14.06 -23.36
N LEU A 215 15.08 13.53 -22.32
CA LEU A 215 14.40 12.69 -21.35
C LEU A 215 13.48 13.53 -20.45
N PRO A 216 12.14 13.30 -20.52
CA PRO A 216 11.20 14.08 -19.74
C PRO A 216 11.44 13.98 -18.24
N GLY A 217 11.37 15.13 -17.55
CA GLY A 217 11.56 15.24 -16.11
C GLY A 217 12.99 15.51 -15.65
N LEU A 218 14.02 15.23 -16.46
CA LEU A 218 15.41 15.47 -16.04
C LEU A 218 15.73 16.95 -15.86
N HIS A 219 15.27 17.80 -16.78
CA HIS A 219 15.42 19.25 -16.66
C HIS A 219 14.64 19.78 -15.44
N LEU A 220 13.45 19.22 -15.15
CA LEU A 220 12.70 19.58 -13.95
C LEU A 220 13.51 19.28 -12.69
N GLU A 221 14.01 18.05 -12.55
CA GLU A 221 14.79 17.59 -11.39
C GLU A 221 16.10 18.41 -11.22
N LEU A 222 16.83 18.68 -12.29
CA LEU A 222 18.02 19.52 -12.22
C LEU A 222 17.68 20.98 -11.87
N GLY A 223 16.57 21.50 -12.40
CA GLY A 223 16.05 22.82 -12.04
C GLY A 223 15.71 22.91 -10.56
N GLU A 224 15.15 21.87 -9.97
CA GLU A 224 14.89 21.79 -8.52
C GLU A 224 16.19 21.83 -7.70
N VAL A 225 17.26 21.15 -8.14
CA VAL A 225 18.58 21.23 -7.49
C VAL A 225 19.07 22.68 -7.44
N TYR A 226 18.95 23.41 -8.56
CA TYR A 226 19.35 24.83 -8.62
C TYR A 226 18.44 25.72 -7.78
N ALA A 227 17.15 25.49 -7.78
CA ALA A 227 16.19 26.23 -6.95
C ALA A 227 16.46 26.07 -5.45
N GLU A 228 16.69 24.83 -4.99
CA GLU A 228 17.05 24.55 -3.59
C GLU A 228 18.40 25.16 -3.18
N SER A 229 19.29 25.34 -4.15
CA SER A 229 20.58 26.02 -3.97
C SER A 229 20.48 27.53 -4.20
N SER A 230 19.27 28.11 -4.37
CA SER A 230 19.00 29.52 -4.67
C SER A 230 19.68 30.06 -5.95
N GLN A 231 20.00 29.17 -6.90
CA GLN A 231 20.59 29.50 -8.19
C GLN A 231 19.49 29.74 -9.24
N TRP A 232 18.65 30.74 -9.02
CA TRP A 232 17.38 30.91 -9.72
C TRP A 232 17.54 31.05 -11.24
N THR A 233 18.55 31.73 -11.75
CA THR A 233 18.81 31.87 -13.21
C THR A 233 19.09 30.49 -13.85
N ARG A 234 19.87 29.63 -13.19
CA ARG A 234 20.11 28.27 -13.68
C ARG A 234 18.84 27.41 -13.57
N ALA A 235 18.07 27.59 -12.50
CA ALA A 235 16.77 26.93 -12.35
C ALA A 235 15.79 27.33 -13.47
N GLU A 236 15.70 28.64 -13.78
CA GLU A 236 14.90 29.13 -14.90
C GLU A 236 15.29 28.48 -16.22
N GLU A 237 16.57 28.37 -16.54
CA GLU A 237 17.06 27.75 -17.79
C GLU A 237 16.57 26.30 -17.89
N GLN A 238 16.67 25.53 -16.81
CA GLN A 238 16.25 24.15 -16.79
C GLN A 238 14.72 24.01 -16.85
N PHE A 239 13.97 24.77 -16.06
CA PHE A 239 12.52 24.72 -16.11
C PHE A 239 11.95 25.16 -17.47
N ARG A 240 12.59 26.10 -18.12
CA ARG A 240 12.24 26.54 -19.49
C ARG A 240 12.48 25.42 -20.50
N ALA A 241 13.58 24.67 -20.37
CA ALA A 241 13.86 23.50 -21.20
C ALA A 241 12.79 22.42 -21.01
N GLU A 242 12.40 22.12 -19.74
CA GLU A 242 11.33 21.16 -19.47
C GLU A 242 9.97 21.60 -20.04
N VAL A 243 9.62 22.89 -19.91
CA VAL A 243 8.37 23.43 -20.51
C VAL A 243 8.38 23.31 -22.03
N ALA A 244 9.56 23.45 -22.67
CA ALA A 244 9.68 23.24 -24.12
C ALA A 244 9.52 21.77 -24.52
N LEU A 245 10.07 20.85 -23.74
CA LEU A 245 9.92 19.39 -23.96
C LEU A 245 8.52 18.91 -23.65
N GLN A 246 7.93 19.40 -22.55
CA GLN A 246 6.61 19.01 -22.08
C GLN A 246 5.67 20.22 -21.93
N PRO A 247 5.14 20.77 -23.03
CA PRO A 247 4.27 21.95 -22.98
C PRO A 247 2.97 21.75 -22.17
N GLY A 248 2.54 20.51 -21.97
CA GLY A 248 1.37 20.14 -21.15
C GLY A 248 1.67 19.95 -19.65
N SER A 249 2.92 20.10 -19.22
CA SER A 249 3.28 19.92 -17.81
C SER A 249 2.91 21.17 -16.98
N GLY A 250 1.84 21.05 -16.19
CA GLY A 250 1.45 22.08 -15.23
C GLY A 250 2.50 22.27 -14.13
N GLU A 251 3.22 21.20 -13.76
CA GLU A 251 4.29 21.26 -12.77
C GLU A 251 5.49 22.07 -13.29
N ALA A 252 5.94 21.79 -14.50
CA ALA A 252 7.06 22.54 -15.09
C ALA A 252 6.71 24.05 -15.25
N ALA A 253 5.48 24.35 -15.66
CA ALA A 253 4.98 25.72 -15.73
C ALA A 253 4.94 26.40 -14.35
N TYR A 254 4.52 25.67 -13.31
CA TYR A 254 4.54 26.16 -11.93
C TYR A 254 5.97 26.48 -11.47
N ARG A 255 6.91 25.55 -11.64
CA ARG A 255 8.32 25.74 -11.25
C ARG A 255 9.00 26.91 -11.98
N LEU A 256 8.72 27.04 -13.27
CA LEU A 256 9.21 28.19 -14.04
C LEU A 256 8.65 29.52 -13.51
N GLY A 257 7.34 29.55 -13.24
CA GLY A 257 6.70 30.72 -12.64
C GLY A 257 7.25 31.10 -11.26
N GLU A 258 7.53 30.07 -10.41
CA GLU A 258 8.20 30.32 -9.12
C GLU A 258 9.62 30.86 -9.28
N ALA A 259 10.42 30.31 -10.20
CA ALA A 259 11.76 30.82 -10.48
C ALA A 259 11.71 32.28 -10.90
N TRP A 260 10.81 32.68 -11.79
CA TRP A 260 10.61 34.06 -12.21
C TRP A 260 10.14 34.99 -11.08
N LEU A 261 9.32 34.48 -10.15
CA LEU A 261 8.96 35.24 -8.94
C LEU A 261 10.18 35.54 -8.07
N GLN A 262 11.10 34.60 -7.91
CA GLN A 262 12.31 34.78 -7.12
C GLN A 262 13.29 35.77 -7.80
N GLU A 263 13.28 35.83 -9.11
CA GLU A 263 14.06 36.80 -9.89
C GLU A 263 13.38 38.16 -10.05
N GLY A 264 12.16 38.34 -9.50
CA GLY A 264 11.40 39.60 -9.62
C GLY A 264 10.73 39.82 -10.97
N LYS A 265 10.69 38.83 -11.85
CA LYS A 265 10.04 38.84 -13.17
C LYS A 265 8.53 38.60 -13.03
N ALA A 266 7.83 39.56 -12.40
CA ALA A 266 6.44 39.32 -11.95
C ALA A 266 5.44 39.10 -13.11
N SER A 267 5.63 39.77 -14.25
CA SER A 267 4.72 39.65 -15.40
C SER A 267 4.87 38.31 -16.09
N GLU A 268 6.08 37.84 -16.27
CA GLU A 268 6.40 36.53 -16.82
C GLU A 268 5.89 35.41 -15.89
N ALA A 269 6.16 35.54 -14.59
CA ALA A 269 5.66 34.62 -13.56
C ALA A 269 4.13 34.52 -13.58
N LEU A 270 3.44 35.68 -13.67
CA LEU A 270 1.98 35.71 -13.73
C LEU A 270 1.43 34.95 -14.94
N GLN A 271 2.07 35.10 -16.10
CA GLN A 271 1.66 34.42 -17.32
C GLN A 271 1.80 32.88 -17.18
N GLU A 272 2.95 32.42 -16.71
CA GLU A 272 3.24 30.98 -16.64
C GLU A 272 2.48 30.29 -15.50
N LEU A 273 2.27 30.98 -14.37
CA LEU A 273 1.42 30.47 -13.29
C LEU A 273 -0.07 30.39 -13.70
N ARG A 274 -0.57 31.30 -14.53
CA ARG A 274 -1.91 31.17 -15.13
C ARG A 274 -1.98 29.95 -16.05
N ARG A 275 -0.94 29.69 -16.81
CA ARG A 275 -0.83 28.48 -17.64
C ARG A 275 -0.82 27.22 -16.79
N SER A 276 -0.07 27.21 -15.68
CA SER A 276 -0.08 26.09 -14.72
C SER A 276 -1.47 25.86 -14.13
N ASP A 277 -2.19 26.90 -13.67
CA ASP A 277 -3.57 26.79 -13.16
C ASP A 277 -4.55 26.28 -14.22
N HIS A 278 -4.31 26.60 -15.50
CA HIS A 278 -5.12 26.07 -16.60
C HIS A 278 -4.85 24.58 -16.87
N LEU A 279 -3.58 24.16 -16.83
CA LEU A 279 -3.15 22.78 -17.09
C LEU A 279 -3.47 21.83 -15.93
N ARG A 280 -3.34 22.31 -14.71
CA ARG A 280 -3.67 21.59 -13.46
C ARG A 280 -4.48 22.51 -12.55
N PRO A 281 -5.79 22.58 -12.74
CA PRO A 281 -6.68 23.38 -11.89
C PRO A 281 -6.59 22.97 -10.43
N GLU A 282 -6.76 23.94 -9.54
CA GLU A 282 -6.90 23.73 -8.08
C GLU A 282 -5.64 23.22 -7.37
N MET A 283 -4.45 23.38 -7.96
CA MET A 283 -3.21 23.27 -7.21
C MET A 283 -3.05 24.46 -6.28
N SER A 284 -3.13 24.23 -4.98
CA SER A 284 -3.08 25.30 -3.96
C SER A 284 -1.77 26.08 -4.02
N GLU A 285 -0.64 25.42 -4.26
CA GLU A 285 0.67 26.05 -4.43
C GLU A 285 0.70 26.99 -5.64
N THR A 286 0.17 26.54 -6.78
CA THR A 286 0.07 27.37 -7.99
C THR A 286 -0.79 28.59 -7.73
N LEU A 287 -1.94 28.43 -7.09
CA LEU A 287 -2.85 29.53 -6.75
C LEU A 287 -2.22 30.52 -5.78
N TYR A 288 -1.49 30.03 -4.79
CA TYR A 288 -0.80 30.91 -3.85
C TYR A 288 0.27 31.76 -4.56
N SER A 289 1.09 31.13 -5.40
CA SER A 289 2.13 31.80 -6.18
C SER A 289 1.56 32.73 -7.25
N LEU A 290 0.42 32.33 -7.85
CA LEU A 290 -0.33 33.20 -8.77
C LEU A 290 -0.79 34.49 -8.07
N GLY A 291 -1.25 34.38 -6.82
CA GLY A 291 -1.59 35.55 -6.00
C GLY A 291 -0.38 36.49 -5.75
N LYS A 292 0.77 35.88 -5.43
CA LYS A 292 2.04 36.63 -5.26
C LYS A 292 2.44 37.38 -6.56
N ALA A 293 2.42 36.65 -7.68
CA ALA A 293 2.78 37.21 -8.99
C ALA A 293 1.82 38.34 -9.40
N ALA A 294 0.53 38.13 -9.21
CA ALA A 294 -0.51 39.12 -9.50
C ALA A 294 -0.30 40.40 -8.66
N LEU A 295 -0.03 40.24 -7.35
CA LEU A 295 0.23 41.37 -6.49
C LEU A 295 1.51 42.14 -6.92
N ALA A 296 2.58 41.43 -7.24
CA ALA A 296 3.83 41.99 -7.69
C ALA A 296 3.68 42.70 -9.05
N ALA A 297 2.81 42.20 -9.93
CA ALA A 297 2.46 42.84 -11.21
C ALA A 297 1.44 43.99 -11.07
N GLY A 298 0.96 44.29 -9.84
CA GLY A 298 0.01 45.35 -9.57
C GLY A 298 -1.49 44.97 -9.72
N ASP A 299 -1.79 43.74 -10.01
CA ASP A 299 -3.16 43.20 -10.13
C ASP A 299 -3.69 42.69 -8.78
N SER A 300 -4.05 43.64 -7.92
CA SER A 300 -4.57 43.33 -6.57
C SER A 300 -5.84 42.47 -6.58
N LYS A 301 -6.69 42.62 -7.61
CA LYS A 301 -7.94 41.80 -7.71
C LYS A 301 -7.65 40.36 -8.05
N ALA A 302 -6.72 40.11 -8.97
CA ALA A 302 -6.29 38.75 -9.28
C ALA A 302 -5.59 38.12 -8.10
N ALA A 303 -4.77 38.87 -7.34
CA ALA A 303 -4.12 38.37 -6.12
C ALA A 303 -5.16 37.90 -5.06
N GLU A 304 -6.13 38.79 -4.76
CA GLU A 304 -7.21 38.47 -3.84
C GLU A 304 -7.98 37.21 -4.26
N LYS A 305 -8.41 37.16 -5.53
CA LYS A 305 -9.14 36.00 -6.08
C LYS A 305 -8.36 34.71 -5.93
N SER A 306 -7.06 34.74 -6.19
CA SER A 306 -6.21 33.55 -6.11
C SER A 306 -6.05 33.04 -4.68
N TRP A 307 -5.80 33.92 -3.71
CA TRP A 307 -5.68 33.53 -2.31
C TRP A 307 -7.00 33.08 -1.68
N VAL A 308 -8.13 33.69 -2.06
CA VAL A 308 -9.47 33.19 -1.65
C VAL A 308 -9.72 31.77 -2.18
N ARG A 309 -9.29 31.45 -3.40
CA ARG A 309 -9.38 30.07 -3.92
C ARG A 309 -8.54 29.09 -3.11
N VAL A 310 -7.32 29.44 -2.70
CA VAL A 310 -6.48 28.60 -1.81
C VAL A 310 -7.24 28.26 -0.53
N ILE A 311 -7.82 29.26 0.13
CA ILE A 311 -8.58 29.07 1.38
C ILE A 311 -9.81 28.19 1.16
N ALA A 312 -10.49 28.34 0.01
CA ALA A 312 -11.68 27.56 -0.30
C ALA A 312 -11.34 26.07 -0.54
N ILE A 313 -10.19 25.74 -1.13
CA ILE A 313 -9.75 24.37 -1.42
C ILE A 313 -9.26 23.69 -0.13
N GLU A 314 -8.44 24.36 0.65
CA GLU A 314 -7.75 23.78 1.83
C GLU A 314 -7.87 24.70 3.05
N PRO A 315 -9.06 24.91 3.63
CA PRO A 315 -9.31 25.97 4.62
C PRO A 315 -8.49 25.84 5.92
N GLU A 316 -7.97 24.67 6.24
CA GLU A 316 -7.20 24.41 7.46
C GLU A 316 -5.70 24.13 7.20
N SER A 317 -5.24 24.32 5.96
CA SER A 317 -3.85 24.04 5.58
C SER A 317 -2.89 25.17 6.00
N PRO A 318 -1.59 24.87 6.14
CA PRO A 318 -0.57 25.91 6.32
C PRO A 318 -0.55 26.92 5.18
N LEU A 319 -0.96 26.52 3.97
CA LEU A 319 -1.02 27.39 2.82
C LEU A 319 -2.20 28.36 2.89
N ALA A 320 -3.36 27.91 3.43
CA ALA A 320 -4.49 28.79 3.75
C ALA A 320 -4.09 29.83 4.79
N ALA A 321 -3.34 29.47 5.83
CA ALA A 321 -2.82 30.44 6.80
C ALA A 321 -1.96 31.51 6.10
N ARG A 322 -1.06 31.10 5.22
CA ARG A 322 -0.25 32.04 4.41
C ARG A 322 -1.10 32.92 3.50
N ALA A 323 -2.19 32.39 2.92
CA ALA A 323 -3.13 33.12 2.10
C ALA A 323 -3.90 34.18 2.92
N HIS A 324 -4.38 33.85 4.11
CA HIS A 324 -4.99 34.79 5.05
C HIS A 324 -4.04 35.93 5.42
N PHE A 325 -2.79 35.61 5.73
CA PHE A 325 -1.76 36.63 6.02
C PHE A 325 -1.52 37.55 4.82
N SER A 326 -1.47 36.99 3.61
CA SER A 326 -1.28 37.75 2.36
C SER A 326 -2.48 38.67 2.08
N LEU A 327 -3.74 38.18 2.27
CA LEU A 327 -4.96 38.97 2.16
C LEU A 327 -4.99 40.11 3.18
N ALA A 328 -4.63 39.84 4.43
CA ALA A 328 -4.55 40.87 5.47
C ALA A 328 -3.57 42.00 5.06
N GLY A 329 -2.43 41.62 4.50
CA GLY A 329 -1.45 42.58 3.94
C GLY A 329 -2.03 43.40 2.78
N LEU A 330 -2.73 42.75 1.88
CA LEU A 330 -3.38 43.40 0.74
C LEU A 330 -4.46 44.39 1.20
N TYR A 331 -5.38 43.97 2.07
CA TYR A 331 -6.45 44.81 2.60
C TYR A 331 -5.92 46.02 3.40
N ARG A 332 -4.81 45.81 4.15
CA ARG A 332 -4.15 46.91 4.85
C ARG A 332 -3.62 47.97 3.89
N LYS A 333 -3.01 47.58 2.78
CA LYS A 333 -2.54 48.51 1.73
C LYS A 333 -3.69 49.23 1.05
N GLN A 334 -4.87 48.64 0.97
CA GLN A 334 -6.10 49.25 0.42
C GLN A 334 -6.85 50.14 1.41
N GLY A 335 -6.41 50.23 2.69
CA GLY A 335 -7.09 50.98 3.73
C GLY A 335 -8.29 50.23 4.37
N ASN A 336 -8.51 48.96 4.05
CA ASN A 336 -9.63 48.17 4.51
C ASN A 336 -9.30 47.49 5.87
N ALA A 337 -9.18 48.30 6.92
CA ALA A 337 -8.74 47.82 8.25
C ALA A 337 -9.58 46.68 8.84
N ASN A 338 -10.90 46.69 8.62
CA ASN A 338 -11.80 45.66 9.16
C ASN A 338 -11.55 44.29 8.49
N GLN A 339 -11.41 44.27 7.16
CA GLN A 339 -11.07 43.05 6.42
C GLN A 339 -9.69 42.54 6.79
N ALA A 340 -8.70 43.44 6.89
CA ALA A 340 -7.36 43.06 7.31
C ALA A 340 -7.33 42.45 8.70
N ALA A 341 -8.10 42.97 9.66
CA ALA A 341 -8.21 42.42 11.01
C ALA A 341 -8.94 41.03 11.00
N ALA A 342 -9.95 40.87 10.17
CA ALA A 342 -10.65 39.58 10.03
C ALA A 342 -9.70 38.49 9.51
N GLU A 343 -8.95 38.79 8.44
CA GLU A 343 -7.99 37.81 7.88
C GLU A 343 -6.84 37.48 8.86
N MET A 344 -6.33 38.46 9.60
CA MET A 344 -5.33 38.19 10.66
C MET A 344 -5.87 37.27 11.76
N LYS A 345 -7.14 37.43 12.14
CA LYS A 345 -7.77 36.56 13.13
C LYS A 345 -7.83 35.11 12.65
N GLU A 346 -8.17 34.87 11.38
CA GLU A 346 -8.17 33.51 10.83
C GLU A 346 -6.73 32.95 10.71
N PHE A 347 -5.77 33.75 10.29
CA PHE A 347 -4.35 33.38 10.33
C PHE A 347 -3.92 32.91 11.73
N ASP A 348 -4.20 33.72 12.77
CA ASP A 348 -3.84 33.41 14.16
C ASP A 348 -4.47 32.10 14.64
N LYS A 349 -5.74 31.86 14.29
CA LYS A 349 -6.42 30.59 14.63
C LYS A 349 -5.72 29.36 14.00
N LEU A 350 -5.31 29.48 12.73
CA LEU A 350 -4.64 28.38 12.04
C LEU A 350 -3.22 28.14 12.59
N GLN A 351 -2.50 29.21 12.99
CA GLN A 351 -1.21 29.09 13.64
C GLN A 351 -1.27 28.38 15.00
N VAL A 352 -2.28 28.66 15.81
CA VAL A 352 -2.49 28.00 17.12
C VAL A 352 -2.79 26.51 16.92
N ARG A 353 -3.64 26.16 15.96
CA ARG A 353 -3.95 24.75 15.63
C ARG A 353 -2.75 23.98 15.08
N GLY A 354 -1.91 24.62 14.29
CA GLY A 354 -0.69 24.00 13.72
C GLY A 354 0.45 23.81 14.72
N GLY A 355 0.39 24.52 15.85
CA GLY A 355 1.36 24.45 16.96
C GLY A 355 1.00 23.45 18.08
N ASP A 356 -0.20 22.86 18.04
CA ASP A 356 -0.62 21.85 19.04
C ASP A 356 -0.08 20.46 18.64
N PRO A 357 0.87 19.87 19.40
CA PRO A 357 1.44 18.56 19.11
C PRO A 357 0.44 17.38 19.29
N GLY A 358 -0.81 17.66 19.74
CA GLY A 358 -1.88 16.67 19.90
C GLY A 358 -2.75 16.42 18.67
N VAL A 359 -2.54 17.15 17.55
CA VAL A 359 -3.31 17.05 16.29
C VAL A 359 -2.37 16.70 15.13
N ARG A 360 -1.61 15.62 15.29
CA ARG A 360 -0.84 15.00 14.21
C ARG A 360 -1.22 13.54 14.06
#